data_f0d492f0f04510af91753ba1bd5d3b58
#
_entry.id   f0d492f0f04510af91753ba1bd5d3b58
#
_cell.length_a   1.000
_cell.length_b   1.000
_cell.length_c   1.000
_cell.angle_alpha   90.00
_cell.angle_beta   90.00
_cell.angle_gamma   90.00
#
_symmetry.space_group_name_H-M   'P 1'
#
loop_
_entity.id
_entity.type
_entity.pdbx_description
1 polymer ?
#
loop_
_entity_poly.entity_id
_entity_poly.type
_entity_poly.pdbx_seq_one_letter_code
_entity_poly.pdbx_strand_id
1 'polypeptide(L)'
;MNRGFVHAVGVMTGTSADGADAAAVRIERGAAPRRATLLALRSRSFPDEMREAILGAQEGTLPMRRLLALSVELARVAADVAREAALAAKWDAPPDVVGYHGQTVFHDPRGERSGIPLTAQIGEPTVVARALGAPVVSNFRMADLLEGGEGAPLVPRFDWHQFASREKDRVLLNLGGIANLTRIPRGAGLDRVVAFDCGPGNMLLDALAAALLPDGARYDRDGTRAAAGRADVETVRALLGDPFFARKPPKSAGREEFGAAYRDAFLERTATLSVDDRLRTAVALTAGAVARAVALSGPGLPDEVVVSGGGTRNATLLAAIQGALGGVPVATSDTLGVPSEAKEAMAFAFLAAETLAKRPGNVPSATGAGKEVVLGSVTPAPAPRR
;
A
#
# COMPACT_ATOMS: atom_id res chain seq x y z
N MET A 1 -23.80 -19.79 16.27
CA MET A 1 -24.71 -19.04 15.37
C MET A 1 -23.92 -18.64 14.13
N ASN A 2 -24.41 -19.03 12.95
CA ASN A 2 -23.71 -18.73 11.71
C ASN A 2 -23.98 -17.24 11.34
N ARG A 3 -23.11 -16.32 11.81
CA ARG A 3 -23.25 -14.90 11.48
C ARG A 3 -23.06 -14.74 9.97
N GLY A 4 -23.90 -13.95 9.30
CA GLY A 4 -23.80 -13.64 7.86
C GLY A 4 -22.54 -12.84 7.47
N PHE A 5 -21.63 -12.63 8.42
CA PHE A 5 -20.41 -11.83 8.26
C PHE A 5 -19.25 -12.35 9.14
N VAL A 6 -18.05 -11.88 8.82
CA VAL A 6 -16.81 -12.09 9.58
C VAL A 6 -16.40 -10.75 10.20
N HIS A 7 -16.07 -10.74 11.49
CA HIS A 7 -15.40 -9.63 12.14
C HIS A 7 -13.89 -9.82 12.03
N ALA A 8 -13.20 -8.90 11.38
CA ALA A 8 -11.76 -8.97 11.18
C ALA A 8 -11.09 -7.66 11.55
N VAL A 9 -9.85 -7.74 12.03
CA VAL A 9 -8.97 -6.58 12.18
C VAL A 9 -7.82 -6.74 11.19
N GLY A 10 -7.54 -5.70 10.40
CA GLY A 10 -6.33 -5.68 9.58
C GLY A 10 -5.34 -4.69 10.16
N VAL A 11 -4.08 -5.06 10.23
CA VAL A 11 -2.99 -4.18 10.66
C VAL A 11 -1.98 -4.05 9.54
N MET A 12 -1.74 -2.80 9.14
CA MET A 12 -0.78 -2.44 8.10
C MET A 12 0.29 -1.53 8.66
N THR A 13 1.52 -1.76 8.23
CA THR A 13 2.66 -0.86 8.40
C THR A 13 3.28 -0.62 7.03
N GLY A 14 3.32 0.64 6.62
CA GLY A 14 3.83 1.03 5.30
C GLY A 14 5.36 1.00 5.22
N THR A 15 5.90 0.99 3.99
CA THR A 15 7.34 1.08 3.74
C THR A 15 7.95 2.43 4.13
N SER A 16 7.14 3.46 4.33
CA SER A 16 7.53 4.77 4.87
C SER A 16 8.02 4.70 6.32
N ALA A 17 7.68 3.63 7.05
CA ALA A 17 8.02 3.41 8.46
C ALA A 17 7.48 4.51 9.40
N ASP A 18 6.29 5.05 9.09
CA ASP A 18 5.72 6.17 9.84
C ASP A 18 4.88 5.72 11.03
N GLY A 19 4.27 4.53 10.95
CA GLY A 19 3.38 4.02 11.98
C GLY A 19 2.66 2.74 11.60
N ALA A 20 1.69 2.37 12.43
CA ALA A 20 0.80 1.25 12.22
C ALA A 20 -0.66 1.71 12.18
N ASP A 21 -1.39 1.25 11.18
CA ASP A 21 -2.82 1.47 11.01
C ASP A 21 -3.58 0.17 11.28
N ALA A 22 -4.65 0.23 12.07
CA ALA A 22 -5.53 -0.92 12.32
C ALA A 22 -6.97 -0.59 11.97
N ALA A 23 -7.56 -1.39 11.10
CA ALA A 23 -8.96 -1.29 10.68
C ALA A 23 -9.76 -2.47 11.23
N ALA A 24 -10.78 -2.19 12.05
CA ALA A 24 -11.79 -3.15 12.42
C ALA A 24 -12.90 -3.15 11.35
N VAL A 25 -13.15 -4.29 10.73
CA VAL A 25 -14.08 -4.42 9.60
C VAL A 25 -15.09 -5.55 9.80
N ARG A 26 -16.23 -5.37 9.19
CA ARG A 26 -17.25 -6.40 9.00
C ARG A 26 -17.25 -6.81 7.53
N ILE A 27 -16.97 -8.09 7.25
CA ILE A 27 -16.87 -8.64 5.90
C ILE A 27 -18.06 -9.57 5.65
N GLU A 28 -18.78 -9.35 4.56
CA GLU A 28 -19.90 -10.20 4.17
C GLU A 28 -19.45 -11.64 3.86
N ARG A 29 -20.29 -12.62 4.23
CA ARG A 29 -20.15 -14.01 3.80
C ARG A 29 -20.99 -14.25 2.55
N GLY A 30 -20.67 -15.29 1.79
CA GLY A 30 -21.44 -15.68 0.61
C GLY A 30 -20.67 -15.59 -0.69
N ALA A 31 -21.41 -15.39 -1.79
CA ALA A 31 -20.85 -15.27 -3.14
C ALA A 31 -20.08 -13.96 -3.33
N ALA A 32 -19.13 -13.98 -4.25
CA ALA A 32 -18.39 -12.77 -4.65
C ALA A 32 -19.27 -11.87 -5.57
N PRO A 33 -19.10 -10.53 -5.54
CA PRO A 33 -18.20 -9.80 -4.67
C PRO A 33 -18.73 -9.70 -3.23
N ARG A 34 -17.82 -9.74 -2.24
CA ARG A 34 -18.13 -9.58 -0.80
C ARG A 34 -17.62 -8.24 -0.33
N ARG A 35 -18.47 -7.46 0.27
CA ARG A 35 -18.13 -6.12 0.74
C ARG A 35 -17.56 -6.16 2.16
N ALA A 36 -16.61 -5.28 2.40
CA ALA A 36 -16.09 -5.01 3.73
C ALA A 36 -16.54 -3.61 4.16
N THR A 37 -17.09 -3.52 5.37
CA THR A 37 -17.50 -2.23 5.97
C THR A 37 -16.55 -1.89 7.09
N LEU A 38 -15.93 -0.70 7.04
CA LEU A 38 -15.13 -0.18 8.14
C LEU A 38 -16.03 0.15 9.34
N LEU A 39 -15.64 -0.33 10.52
CA LEU A 39 -16.32 -0.03 11.79
C LEU A 39 -15.47 0.92 12.64
N ALA A 40 -14.15 0.77 12.62
CA ALA A 40 -13.23 1.66 13.30
C ALA A 40 -11.85 1.64 12.64
N LEU A 41 -11.18 2.78 12.64
CA LEU A 41 -9.78 2.95 12.27
C LEU A 41 -9.02 3.50 13.47
N ARG A 42 -7.82 2.99 13.71
CA ARG A 42 -6.87 3.53 14.67
C ARG A 42 -5.49 3.55 14.04
N SER A 43 -4.74 4.60 14.34
CA SER A 43 -3.38 4.81 13.84
C SER A 43 -2.46 5.16 14.99
N ARG A 44 -1.21 4.71 14.92
CA ARG A 44 -0.17 5.04 15.90
C ARG A 44 1.14 5.26 15.19
N SER A 45 1.71 6.45 15.32
CA SER A 45 3.04 6.77 14.81
C SER A 45 4.13 6.00 15.55
N PHE A 46 5.19 5.63 14.84
CA PHE A 46 6.36 5.03 15.45
C PHE A 46 7.25 6.11 16.09
N PRO A 47 7.86 5.83 17.27
CA PRO A 47 8.94 6.64 17.80
C PRO A 47 10.11 6.74 16.81
N ASP A 48 10.87 7.83 16.87
CA ASP A 48 12.00 8.05 15.94
C ASP A 48 13.05 6.92 16.01
N GLU A 49 13.40 6.42 17.21
CA GLU A 49 14.29 5.26 17.37
C GLU A 49 13.79 3.99 16.66
N MET A 50 12.48 3.74 16.71
CA MET A 50 11.89 2.58 16.02
C MET A 50 11.93 2.78 14.50
N ARG A 51 11.66 3.98 14.04
CA ARG A 51 11.75 4.34 12.62
C ARG A 51 13.17 4.17 12.09
N GLU A 52 14.18 4.68 12.81
CA GLU A 52 15.60 4.49 12.46
C GLU A 52 15.98 3.01 12.40
N ALA A 53 15.53 2.22 13.39
CA ALA A 53 15.77 0.78 13.39
C ALA A 53 15.10 0.06 12.19
N ILE A 54 13.90 0.47 11.77
CA ILE A 54 13.24 -0.06 10.56
C ILE A 54 14.06 0.29 9.32
N LEU A 55 14.51 1.53 9.18
CA LEU A 55 15.34 1.96 8.06
C LEU A 55 16.65 1.18 8.00
N GLY A 56 17.36 1.04 9.14
CA GLY A 56 18.56 0.21 9.24
C GLY A 56 18.32 -1.27 8.90
N ALA A 57 17.13 -1.80 9.23
CA ALA A 57 16.76 -3.15 8.82
C ALA A 57 16.56 -3.29 7.30
N GLN A 58 15.93 -2.28 6.67
CA GLN A 58 15.73 -2.22 5.22
C GLN A 58 17.06 -2.09 4.45
N GLU A 59 18.04 -1.38 5.02
CA GLU A 59 19.40 -1.22 4.49
C GLU A 59 20.32 -2.42 4.78
N GLY A 60 19.88 -3.36 5.63
CA GLY A 60 20.69 -4.50 6.04
C GLY A 60 21.81 -4.15 7.02
N THR A 61 21.76 -2.98 7.64
CA THR A 61 22.77 -2.50 8.60
C THR A 61 22.44 -2.84 10.06
N LEU A 62 21.18 -3.24 10.34
CA LEU A 62 20.72 -3.54 11.70
C LEU A 62 21.24 -4.90 12.18
N PRO A 63 21.95 -4.99 13.34
CA PRO A 63 22.41 -6.27 13.89
C PRO A 63 21.24 -7.24 14.14
N MET A 64 21.46 -8.54 13.91
CA MET A 64 20.43 -9.58 14.02
C MET A 64 19.69 -9.55 15.37
N ARG A 65 20.40 -9.35 16.49
CA ARG A 65 19.77 -9.25 17.81
C ARG A 65 18.80 -8.08 17.89
N ARG A 66 19.13 -6.94 17.31
CA ARG A 66 18.27 -5.76 17.31
C ARG A 66 17.07 -5.97 16.35
N LEU A 67 17.27 -6.63 15.21
CA LEU A 67 16.21 -7.01 14.29
C LEU A 67 15.14 -7.89 14.96
N LEU A 68 15.58 -8.91 15.72
CA LEU A 68 14.66 -9.79 16.48
C LEU A 68 13.90 -9.01 17.58
N ALA A 69 14.58 -8.12 18.29
CA ALA A 69 13.92 -7.25 19.27
C ALA A 69 12.92 -6.32 18.62
N LEU A 70 13.28 -5.67 17.50
CA LEU A 70 12.41 -4.80 16.72
C LEU A 70 11.14 -5.55 16.24
N SER A 71 11.27 -6.81 15.83
CA SER A 71 10.13 -7.65 15.43
C SER A 71 9.09 -7.78 16.54
N VAL A 72 9.53 -7.96 17.80
CA VAL A 72 8.63 -8.03 18.96
C VAL A 72 8.07 -6.65 19.31
N GLU A 73 8.87 -5.60 19.25
CA GLU A 73 8.43 -4.22 19.52
C GLU A 73 7.34 -3.77 18.54
N LEU A 74 7.53 -4.01 17.24
CA LEU A 74 6.53 -3.74 16.19
C LEU A 74 5.24 -4.51 16.44
N ALA A 75 5.34 -5.78 16.81
CA ALA A 75 4.17 -6.60 17.13
C ALA A 75 3.39 -6.08 18.35
N ARG A 76 4.06 -5.50 19.34
CA ARG A 76 3.41 -4.87 20.50
C ARG A 76 2.62 -3.62 20.07
N VAL A 77 3.22 -2.75 19.24
CA VAL A 77 2.50 -1.59 18.69
C VAL A 77 1.31 -2.04 17.84
N ALA A 78 1.49 -3.05 16.98
CA ALA A 78 0.43 -3.64 16.18
C ALA A 78 -0.70 -4.22 17.05
N ALA A 79 -0.36 -4.92 18.12
CA ALA A 79 -1.34 -5.48 19.06
C ALA A 79 -2.15 -4.40 19.78
N ASP A 80 -1.49 -3.32 20.21
CA ASP A 80 -2.15 -2.22 20.90
C ASP A 80 -3.13 -1.50 19.99
N VAL A 81 -2.69 -1.10 18.78
CA VAL A 81 -3.56 -0.38 17.84
C VAL A 81 -4.70 -1.27 17.32
N ALA A 82 -4.46 -2.57 17.12
CA ALA A 82 -5.49 -3.53 16.75
C ALA A 82 -6.55 -3.71 17.85
N ARG A 83 -6.11 -3.76 19.12
CA ARG A 83 -7.02 -3.83 20.28
C ARG A 83 -7.86 -2.57 20.39
N GLU A 84 -7.29 -1.39 20.21
CA GLU A 84 -8.02 -0.13 20.20
C GLU A 84 -9.07 -0.08 19.09
N ALA A 85 -8.75 -0.57 17.89
CA ALA A 85 -9.69 -0.66 16.78
C ALA A 85 -10.84 -1.65 17.08
N ALA A 86 -10.54 -2.83 17.63
CA ALA A 86 -11.52 -3.82 18.02
C ALA A 86 -12.46 -3.31 19.11
N LEU A 87 -11.93 -2.63 20.14
CA LEU A 87 -12.73 -2.00 21.21
C LEU A 87 -13.65 -0.90 20.66
N ALA A 88 -13.14 -0.07 19.74
CA ALA A 88 -13.93 0.98 19.12
C ALA A 88 -15.05 0.47 18.21
N ALA A 89 -14.89 -0.74 17.65
CA ALA A 89 -15.93 -1.43 16.88
C ALA A 89 -17.05 -2.00 17.75
N LYS A 90 -16.89 -1.99 19.08
CA LYS A 90 -17.89 -2.43 20.07
C LYS A 90 -18.38 -3.88 19.84
N TRP A 91 -17.45 -4.79 19.55
CA TRP A 91 -17.78 -6.20 19.41
C TRP A 91 -17.92 -6.87 20.78
N ASP A 92 -18.90 -7.75 20.91
CA ASP A 92 -19.16 -8.53 22.15
C ASP A 92 -18.15 -9.67 22.37
N ALA A 93 -17.29 -9.96 21.38
CA ALA A 93 -16.32 -11.04 21.38
C ALA A 93 -15.05 -10.62 20.63
N PRO A 94 -13.91 -11.33 20.81
CA PRO A 94 -12.74 -11.15 19.99
C PRO A 94 -13.07 -11.23 18.48
N PRO A 95 -12.26 -10.60 17.61
CA PRO A 95 -12.42 -10.75 16.17
C PRO A 95 -12.28 -12.22 15.74
N ASP A 96 -12.95 -12.60 14.67
CA ASP A 96 -12.83 -13.96 14.10
C ASP A 96 -11.39 -14.19 13.56
N VAL A 97 -10.71 -13.11 13.12
CA VAL A 97 -9.34 -13.14 12.59
C VAL A 97 -8.68 -11.77 12.64
N VAL A 98 -7.36 -11.78 12.74
CA VAL A 98 -6.51 -10.59 12.54
C VAL A 98 -5.60 -10.83 11.34
N GLY A 99 -5.57 -9.89 10.39
CA GLY A 99 -4.59 -9.84 9.31
C GLY A 99 -3.44 -8.91 9.71
N TYR A 100 -2.26 -9.45 9.93
CA TYR A 100 -1.08 -8.68 10.27
C TYR A 100 -0.06 -8.73 9.16
N HIS A 101 0.05 -7.65 8.37
CA HIS A 101 1.02 -7.57 7.28
C HIS A 101 2.45 -7.66 7.78
N GLY A 102 2.75 -7.04 8.92
CA GLY A 102 4.11 -6.85 9.41
C GLY A 102 4.85 -5.73 8.65
N GLN A 103 6.05 -5.39 9.11
CA GLN A 103 6.90 -4.37 8.49
C GLN A 103 7.83 -5.00 7.46
N THR A 104 7.67 -4.61 6.19
CA THR A 104 8.57 -5.06 5.14
C THR A 104 9.97 -4.48 5.36
N VAL A 105 10.95 -5.37 5.51
CA VAL A 105 12.37 -5.03 5.64
C VAL A 105 13.19 -5.52 4.45
N PHE A 106 12.68 -6.50 3.70
CA PHE A 106 13.33 -7.00 2.51
C PHE A 106 12.30 -7.49 1.49
N HIS A 107 12.54 -7.25 0.21
CA HIS A 107 11.70 -7.74 -0.88
C HIS A 107 12.53 -7.87 -2.15
N ASP A 108 12.72 -9.09 -2.61
CA ASP A 108 13.50 -9.44 -3.81
C ASP A 108 12.78 -10.57 -4.56
N PRO A 109 11.66 -10.25 -5.22
CA PRO A 109 10.78 -11.26 -5.81
C PRO A 109 11.41 -12.05 -6.95
N ARG A 110 12.45 -11.51 -7.57
CA ARG A 110 13.17 -12.19 -8.69
C ARG A 110 14.46 -12.86 -8.26
N GLY A 111 14.89 -12.65 -7.02
CA GLY A 111 16.14 -13.18 -6.52
C GLY A 111 17.38 -12.52 -7.12
N GLU A 112 17.26 -11.30 -7.64
CA GLU A 112 18.37 -10.58 -8.29
C GLU A 112 19.48 -10.21 -7.31
N ARG A 113 19.13 -9.99 -6.03
CA ARG A 113 20.07 -9.64 -4.96
C ARG A 113 20.41 -10.83 -4.05
N SER A 114 19.45 -11.70 -3.81
CA SER A 114 19.57 -12.82 -2.87
C SER A 114 19.90 -14.17 -3.54
N GLY A 115 19.83 -14.26 -4.86
CA GLY A 115 19.99 -15.51 -5.61
C GLY A 115 18.74 -16.40 -5.64
N ILE A 116 17.73 -16.08 -4.85
CA ILE A 116 16.43 -16.78 -4.79
C ILE A 116 15.31 -15.75 -4.55
N PRO A 117 14.07 -15.99 -5.06
CA PRO A 117 12.92 -15.16 -4.71
C PRO A 117 12.69 -15.12 -3.19
N LEU A 118 12.71 -13.92 -2.62
CA LEU A 118 12.69 -13.75 -1.16
C LEU A 118 11.95 -12.47 -0.75
N THR A 119 11.21 -12.56 0.35
CA THR A 119 10.57 -11.41 0.99
C THR A 119 10.57 -11.59 2.51
N ALA A 120 10.72 -10.51 3.26
CA ALA A 120 10.67 -10.53 4.71
C ALA A 120 9.81 -9.39 5.25
N GLN A 121 8.75 -9.75 5.96
CA GLN A 121 7.96 -8.86 6.79
C GLN A 121 8.18 -9.28 8.23
N ILE A 122 8.72 -8.36 9.05
CA ILE A 122 8.98 -8.61 10.49
C ILE A 122 7.80 -8.13 11.34
N GLY A 123 7.67 -8.76 12.49
CA GLY A 123 6.59 -8.55 13.45
C GLY A 123 6.09 -9.91 13.93
N GLU A 124 6.23 -10.20 15.23
CA GLU A 124 5.92 -11.51 15.80
C GLU A 124 4.40 -11.72 15.95
N PRO A 125 3.75 -12.54 15.11
CA PRO A 125 2.29 -12.67 15.10
C PRO A 125 1.72 -13.28 16.39
N THR A 126 2.50 -14.06 17.14
CA THR A 126 2.09 -14.65 18.42
C THR A 126 1.77 -13.58 19.47
N VAL A 127 2.49 -12.45 19.44
CA VAL A 127 2.23 -11.30 20.33
C VAL A 127 0.83 -10.73 20.04
N VAL A 128 0.50 -10.55 18.77
CA VAL A 128 -0.80 -10.03 18.33
C VAL A 128 -1.92 -11.04 18.65
N ALA A 129 -1.73 -12.32 18.35
CA ALA A 129 -2.71 -13.38 18.64
C ALA A 129 -3.02 -13.46 20.14
N ARG A 130 -1.99 -13.37 20.99
CA ARG A 130 -2.16 -13.37 22.46
C ARG A 130 -2.93 -12.12 22.95
N ALA A 131 -2.64 -10.96 22.39
CA ALA A 131 -3.27 -9.70 22.81
C ALA A 131 -4.74 -9.60 22.43
N LEU A 132 -5.12 -10.13 21.26
CA LEU A 132 -6.48 -10.07 20.73
C LEU A 132 -7.33 -11.30 21.06
N GLY A 133 -6.71 -12.40 21.52
CA GLY A 133 -7.42 -13.67 21.72
C GLY A 133 -7.99 -14.28 20.44
N ALA A 134 -7.37 -14.00 19.29
CA ALA A 134 -7.83 -14.35 17.96
C ALA A 134 -6.72 -14.95 17.10
N PRO A 135 -7.02 -15.79 16.10
CA PRO A 135 -6.03 -16.25 15.14
C PRO A 135 -5.51 -15.08 14.31
N VAL A 136 -4.20 -15.10 14.02
CA VAL A 136 -3.52 -14.08 13.20
C VAL A 136 -3.01 -14.70 11.91
N VAL A 137 -3.34 -14.06 10.79
CA VAL A 137 -2.75 -14.38 9.49
C VAL A 137 -1.64 -13.36 9.22
N SER A 138 -0.46 -13.86 8.88
CA SER A 138 0.72 -13.07 8.53
C SER A 138 1.44 -13.69 7.33
N ASN A 139 2.59 -13.12 6.90
CA ASN A 139 3.38 -13.64 5.78
C ASN A 139 2.58 -13.81 4.48
N PHE A 140 1.83 -12.79 4.09
CA PHE A 140 0.91 -12.85 2.94
C PHE A 140 1.62 -13.00 1.58
N ARG A 141 2.90 -12.62 1.46
CA ARG A 141 3.58 -12.49 0.17
C ARG A 141 4.24 -13.77 -0.33
N MET A 142 4.72 -14.61 0.60
CA MET A 142 5.58 -15.76 0.26
C MET A 142 4.88 -16.79 -0.63
N ALA A 143 3.59 -17.07 -0.37
CA ALA A 143 2.86 -18.06 -1.17
C ALA A 143 2.74 -17.66 -2.66
N ASP A 144 2.58 -16.37 -2.93
CA ASP A 144 2.54 -15.83 -4.30
C ASP A 144 3.93 -15.89 -4.96
N LEU A 145 5.01 -15.58 -4.22
CA LEU A 145 6.38 -15.71 -4.71
C LEU A 145 6.71 -17.16 -5.13
N LEU A 146 6.27 -18.13 -4.33
CA LEU A 146 6.51 -19.57 -4.62
C LEU A 146 5.79 -20.04 -5.90
N GLU A 147 4.76 -19.34 -6.33
CA GLU A 147 4.07 -19.58 -7.61
C GLU A 147 4.63 -18.70 -8.75
N GLY A 148 5.81 -18.12 -8.55
CA GLY A 148 6.48 -17.29 -9.55
C GLY A 148 5.95 -15.86 -9.67
N GLY A 149 5.09 -15.43 -8.75
CA GLY A 149 4.60 -14.06 -8.68
C GLY A 149 5.58 -13.12 -7.99
N GLU A 150 5.32 -11.82 -8.07
CA GLU A 150 6.13 -10.79 -7.41
C GLU A 150 5.73 -10.55 -5.93
N GLY A 151 4.71 -11.25 -5.38
CA GLY A 151 4.26 -11.06 -3.99
C GLY A 151 3.65 -9.69 -3.72
N ALA A 152 3.50 -8.89 -4.75
CA ALA A 152 2.90 -7.54 -4.75
C ALA A 152 2.41 -7.20 -6.17
N PRO A 153 1.33 -6.39 -6.31
CA PRO A 153 0.44 -5.92 -5.25
C PRO A 153 -0.56 -7.00 -4.79
N LEU A 154 -0.92 -7.05 -3.51
CA LEU A 154 -1.90 -7.99 -2.96
C LEU A 154 -3.30 -7.38 -2.75
N VAL A 155 -3.39 -6.06 -2.71
CA VAL A 155 -4.64 -5.31 -2.54
C VAL A 155 -5.65 -5.51 -3.69
N PRO A 156 -5.25 -5.83 -4.93
CA PRO A 156 -6.17 -5.95 -6.07
C PRO A 156 -7.34 -6.91 -5.86
N ARG A 157 -7.19 -7.99 -5.07
CA ARG A 157 -8.32 -8.87 -4.75
C ARG A 157 -9.36 -8.14 -3.90
N PHE A 158 -8.94 -7.41 -2.87
CA PHE A 158 -9.83 -6.56 -2.08
C PHE A 158 -10.44 -5.46 -2.96
N ASP A 159 -9.64 -4.79 -3.77
CA ASP A 159 -10.09 -3.74 -4.68
C ASP A 159 -11.23 -4.24 -5.58
N TRP A 160 -11.07 -5.42 -6.19
CA TRP A 160 -12.14 -6.00 -7.01
C TRP A 160 -13.40 -6.29 -6.19
N HIS A 161 -13.28 -6.92 -5.02
CA HIS A 161 -14.41 -7.20 -4.16
C HIS A 161 -15.13 -5.91 -3.73
N GLN A 162 -14.39 -4.84 -3.48
CA GLN A 162 -14.92 -3.61 -2.93
C GLN A 162 -15.42 -2.63 -4.00
N PHE A 163 -14.78 -2.61 -5.18
CA PHE A 163 -14.98 -1.54 -6.15
C PHE A 163 -15.42 -2.01 -7.54
N ALA A 164 -15.51 -3.32 -7.81
CA ALA A 164 -16.00 -3.80 -9.10
C ALA A 164 -17.40 -3.24 -9.41
N SER A 165 -17.61 -2.85 -10.65
CA SER A 165 -18.86 -2.27 -11.15
C SER A 165 -19.27 -2.92 -12.47
N ARG A 166 -20.58 -3.10 -12.66
CA ARG A 166 -21.15 -3.53 -13.94
C ARG A 166 -21.26 -2.39 -14.96
N GLU A 167 -21.14 -1.15 -14.49
CA GLU A 167 -21.41 0.05 -15.28
C GLU A 167 -20.16 0.85 -15.60
N LYS A 168 -19.09 0.73 -14.78
CA LYS A 168 -17.90 1.56 -14.88
C LYS A 168 -16.61 0.76 -14.96
N ASP A 169 -15.72 1.19 -15.85
CA ASP A 169 -14.31 0.84 -15.88
C ASP A 169 -13.59 1.75 -14.90
N ARG A 170 -12.98 1.17 -13.85
CA ARG A 170 -12.33 1.91 -12.76
C ARG A 170 -10.84 1.67 -12.70
N VAL A 171 -10.12 2.75 -12.43
CA VAL A 171 -8.75 2.67 -11.93
C VAL A 171 -8.72 3.08 -10.46
N LEU A 172 -8.27 2.19 -9.60
CA LEU A 172 -7.98 2.46 -8.18
C LEU A 172 -6.51 2.86 -8.12
N LEU A 173 -6.23 4.09 -7.73
CA LEU A 173 -4.88 4.63 -7.60
C LEU A 173 -4.53 4.76 -6.12
N ASN A 174 -3.49 4.07 -5.65
CA ASN A 174 -2.95 4.25 -4.31
C ASN A 174 -1.74 5.20 -4.36
N LEU A 175 -1.82 6.32 -3.68
CA LEU A 175 -0.73 7.30 -3.54
C LEU A 175 -0.02 7.10 -2.20
N GLY A 176 0.76 6.03 -2.11
CA GLY A 176 1.71 5.75 -1.04
C GLY A 176 3.09 6.34 -1.32
N GLY A 177 4.14 5.78 -0.73
CA GLY A 177 5.54 6.11 -1.08
C GLY A 177 5.81 5.87 -2.57
N ILE A 178 5.41 4.72 -3.07
CA ILE A 178 5.26 4.39 -4.49
C ILE A 178 3.78 4.55 -4.86
N ALA A 179 3.52 5.16 -6.00
CA ALA A 179 2.19 5.18 -6.59
C ALA A 179 1.93 3.87 -7.33
N ASN A 180 0.80 3.22 -7.05
CA ASN A 180 0.38 2.01 -7.75
C ASN A 180 -1.09 2.07 -8.15
N LEU A 181 -1.45 1.32 -9.19
CA LEU A 181 -2.83 1.27 -9.66
C LEU A 181 -3.37 -0.15 -9.76
N THR A 182 -4.69 -0.26 -9.65
CA THR A 182 -5.48 -1.45 -10.00
C THR A 182 -6.55 -1.03 -10.99
N ARG A 183 -6.55 -1.55 -12.22
CA ARG A 183 -7.65 -1.35 -13.17
C ARG A 183 -8.61 -2.51 -13.11
N ILE A 184 -9.88 -2.20 -12.92
CA ILE A 184 -11.00 -3.15 -12.91
C ILE A 184 -11.92 -2.77 -14.07
N PRO A 185 -11.84 -3.45 -15.22
CA PRO A 185 -12.71 -3.18 -16.33
C PRO A 185 -14.19 -3.43 -15.98
N ARG A 186 -15.09 -2.73 -16.65
CA ARG A 186 -16.54 -2.85 -16.48
C ARG A 186 -17.00 -4.31 -16.56
N GLY A 187 -17.68 -4.79 -15.53
CA GLY A 187 -18.22 -6.16 -15.46
C GLY A 187 -17.19 -7.27 -15.45
N ALA A 188 -15.90 -6.95 -15.27
CA ALA A 188 -14.82 -7.93 -15.32
C ALA A 188 -14.79 -8.85 -14.10
N GLY A 189 -14.39 -10.11 -14.31
CA GLY A 189 -13.90 -11.00 -13.28
C GLY A 189 -12.49 -10.65 -12.82
N LEU A 190 -12.00 -11.35 -11.80
CA LEU A 190 -10.65 -11.17 -11.26
C LEU A 190 -9.53 -11.44 -12.28
N ASP A 191 -9.77 -12.33 -13.22
CA ASP A 191 -8.85 -12.71 -14.31
C ASP A 191 -8.50 -11.55 -15.25
N ARG A 192 -9.32 -10.49 -15.26
CA ARG A 192 -9.11 -9.30 -16.10
C ARG A 192 -8.63 -8.08 -15.33
N VAL A 193 -8.39 -8.21 -14.04
CA VAL A 193 -7.82 -7.14 -13.21
C VAL A 193 -6.34 -6.98 -13.56
N VAL A 194 -5.91 -5.73 -13.79
CA VAL A 194 -4.51 -5.38 -14.02
C VAL A 194 -4.04 -4.47 -12.89
N ALA A 195 -2.89 -4.77 -12.29
CA ALA A 195 -2.33 -3.92 -11.26
C ALA A 195 -0.79 -3.90 -11.32
N PHE A 196 -0.20 -2.75 -11.06
CA PHE A 196 1.26 -2.55 -11.06
C PHE A 196 1.64 -1.18 -10.51
N ASP A 197 2.95 -1.00 -10.24
CA ASP A 197 3.49 0.26 -9.75
C ASP A 197 3.66 1.29 -10.88
N CYS A 198 3.18 2.49 -10.63
CA CYS A 198 3.22 3.60 -11.59
C CYS A 198 4.59 4.30 -11.61
N GLY A 199 5.21 4.46 -10.44
CA GLY A 199 6.45 5.21 -10.22
C GLY A 199 6.46 5.89 -8.85
N PRO A 200 7.30 6.93 -8.66
CA PRO A 200 7.39 7.60 -7.38
C PRO A 200 6.07 8.29 -7.02
N GLY A 201 5.62 8.04 -5.80
CA GLY A 201 4.52 8.76 -5.15
C GLY A 201 5.06 9.77 -4.14
N ASN A 202 4.61 9.66 -2.88
CA ASN A 202 5.06 10.56 -1.82
C ASN A 202 6.54 10.38 -1.47
N MET A 203 7.16 9.22 -1.74
CA MET A 203 8.57 8.97 -1.38
C MET A 203 9.52 10.05 -1.92
N LEU A 204 9.39 10.42 -3.18
CA LEU A 204 10.19 11.49 -3.76
C LEU A 204 9.78 12.86 -3.20
N LEU A 205 8.48 13.14 -3.11
CA LEU A 205 7.95 14.42 -2.62
C LEU A 205 8.39 14.70 -1.18
N ASP A 206 8.27 13.71 -0.30
CA ASP A 206 8.65 13.82 1.12
C ASP A 206 10.17 13.94 1.28
N ALA A 207 10.94 13.18 0.49
CA ALA A 207 12.40 13.28 0.49
C ALA A 207 12.90 14.65 0.02
N LEU A 208 12.24 15.26 -0.98
CA LEU A 208 12.54 16.63 -1.43
C LEU A 208 12.11 17.66 -0.40
N ALA A 209 10.94 17.51 0.22
CA ALA A 209 10.49 18.40 1.28
C ALA A 209 11.46 18.39 2.46
N ALA A 210 11.88 17.21 2.92
CA ALA A 210 12.85 17.07 3.99
C ALA A 210 14.23 17.68 3.68
N ALA A 211 14.64 17.65 2.40
CA ALA A 211 15.93 18.22 1.97
C ALA A 211 15.89 19.72 1.72
N LEU A 212 14.75 20.27 1.33
CA LEU A 212 14.64 21.64 0.80
C LEU A 212 13.87 22.60 1.69
N LEU A 213 12.97 22.10 2.55
CA LEU A 213 12.14 22.94 3.40
C LEU A 213 12.79 23.18 4.77
N PRO A 214 12.58 24.36 5.36
CA PRO A 214 13.10 24.69 6.69
C PRO A 214 12.38 23.88 7.79
N ASP A 215 12.88 23.99 9.01
CA ASP A 215 12.25 23.54 10.26
C ASP A 215 11.99 22.04 10.37
N GLY A 216 12.78 21.21 9.65
CA GLY A 216 12.67 19.76 9.71
C GLY A 216 11.35 19.23 9.12
N ALA A 217 10.76 19.96 8.16
CA ALA A 217 9.54 19.53 7.48
C ALA A 217 9.77 18.16 6.83
N ARG A 218 8.85 17.22 7.09
CA ARG A 218 8.92 15.87 6.54
C ARG A 218 8.15 15.71 5.22
N TYR A 219 7.27 16.66 4.89
CA TYR A 219 6.45 16.71 3.67
C TYR A 219 5.96 18.13 3.40
N ASP A 220 5.57 18.40 2.15
CA ASP A 220 4.90 19.65 1.76
C ASP A 220 3.41 19.55 2.13
N ARG A 221 3.03 20.18 3.25
CA ARG A 221 1.66 20.11 3.77
C ARG A 221 0.66 20.62 2.72
N ASP A 222 -0.32 19.77 2.38
CA ASP A 222 -1.38 20.01 1.40
C ASP A 222 -0.86 20.38 -0.01
N GLY A 223 0.46 20.25 -0.24
CA GLY A 223 1.12 20.62 -1.48
C GLY A 223 1.21 22.13 -1.71
N THR A 224 1.20 22.95 -0.63
CA THR A 224 1.12 24.41 -0.71
C THR A 224 2.36 25.04 -1.34
N ARG A 225 3.56 24.51 -1.06
CA ARG A 225 4.80 24.98 -1.65
C ARG A 225 4.86 24.64 -3.14
N ALA A 226 4.51 23.39 -3.49
CA ALA A 226 4.40 22.98 -4.90
C ALA A 226 3.36 23.80 -5.66
N ALA A 227 2.25 24.23 -5.01
CA ALA A 227 1.24 25.08 -5.63
C ALA A 227 1.75 26.45 -6.05
N ALA A 228 2.72 27.02 -5.31
CA ALA A 228 3.35 28.31 -5.61
C ALA A 228 4.37 28.23 -6.75
N GLY A 229 4.88 27.04 -7.07
CA GLY A 229 5.91 26.82 -8.07
C GLY A 229 5.36 26.56 -9.48
N ARG A 230 6.29 26.53 -10.43
CA ARG A 230 6.05 26.12 -11.82
C ARG A 230 6.86 24.87 -12.15
N ALA A 231 6.21 23.91 -12.82
CA ALA A 231 6.90 22.70 -13.24
C ALA A 231 7.85 22.97 -14.40
N ASP A 232 9.06 22.45 -14.31
CA ASP A 232 9.99 22.39 -15.44
C ASP A 232 9.63 21.18 -16.33
N VAL A 233 8.92 21.48 -17.41
CA VAL A 233 8.38 20.49 -18.35
C VAL A 233 9.49 19.65 -19.01
N GLU A 234 10.66 20.25 -19.28
CA GLU A 234 11.77 19.56 -19.93
C GLU A 234 12.37 18.51 -18.97
N THR A 235 12.57 18.87 -17.71
CA THR A 235 12.99 17.91 -16.68
C THR A 235 11.98 16.79 -16.50
N VAL A 236 10.68 17.10 -16.43
CA VAL A 236 9.63 16.06 -16.32
C VAL A 236 9.69 15.12 -17.53
N ARG A 237 9.77 15.66 -18.75
CA ARG A 237 9.85 14.87 -19.98
C ARG A 237 11.08 13.95 -19.98
N ALA A 238 12.24 14.49 -19.60
CA ALA A 238 13.49 13.73 -19.55
C ALA A 238 13.42 12.59 -18.51
N LEU A 239 12.92 12.85 -17.31
CA LEU A 239 12.75 11.83 -16.25
C LEU A 239 11.73 10.77 -16.63
N LEU A 240 10.61 11.13 -17.22
CA LEU A 240 9.64 10.18 -17.74
C LEU A 240 10.19 9.35 -18.92
N GLY A 241 11.32 9.75 -19.53
CA GLY A 241 12.06 8.96 -20.53
C GLY A 241 12.69 7.68 -19.97
N ASP A 242 12.78 7.52 -18.65
CA ASP A 242 13.30 6.30 -18.03
C ASP A 242 12.52 5.07 -18.49
N PRO A 243 13.20 3.97 -18.85
CA PRO A 243 12.58 2.72 -19.34
C PRO A 243 11.53 2.14 -18.38
N PHE A 244 11.65 2.36 -17.07
CA PHE A 244 10.66 1.92 -16.09
C PHE A 244 9.24 2.37 -16.46
N PHE A 245 9.07 3.64 -16.87
CA PHE A 245 7.75 4.18 -17.17
C PHE A 245 7.10 3.62 -18.45
N ALA A 246 7.91 3.05 -19.36
CA ALA A 246 7.43 2.40 -20.58
C ALA A 246 7.25 0.88 -20.43
N ARG A 247 7.80 0.26 -19.37
CA ARG A 247 7.75 -1.17 -19.12
C ARG A 247 6.30 -1.63 -18.92
N LYS A 248 5.91 -2.69 -19.63
CA LYS A 248 4.57 -3.29 -19.49
C LYS A 248 4.46 -4.05 -18.16
N PRO A 249 3.24 -4.15 -17.57
CA PRO A 249 3.01 -4.99 -16.41
C PRO A 249 3.20 -6.51 -16.74
N PRO A 250 3.53 -7.33 -15.72
CA PRO A 250 3.71 -6.95 -14.32
C PRO A 250 5.00 -6.16 -14.11
N LYS A 251 4.96 -5.15 -13.24
CA LYS A 251 6.13 -4.40 -12.78
C LYS A 251 5.92 -3.86 -11.38
N SER A 252 6.95 -3.96 -10.57
CA SER A 252 7.02 -3.39 -9.23
C SER A 252 8.19 -2.43 -9.11
N ALA A 253 8.16 -1.56 -8.13
CA ALA A 253 9.20 -0.60 -7.81
C ALA A 253 9.29 -0.37 -6.31
N GLY A 254 10.45 0.05 -5.85
CA GLY A 254 10.72 0.33 -4.45
C GLY A 254 11.72 1.47 -4.26
N ARG A 255 12.39 1.42 -3.11
CA ARG A 255 13.46 2.37 -2.78
C ARG A 255 14.70 2.18 -3.65
N GLU A 256 14.89 1.01 -4.22
CA GLU A 256 15.94 0.68 -5.15
C GLU A 256 15.84 1.49 -6.46
N GLU A 257 14.62 1.75 -6.95
CA GLU A 257 14.40 2.56 -8.15
C GLU A 257 14.25 4.06 -7.82
N PHE A 258 13.44 4.39 -6.80
CA PHE A 258 13.02 5.78 -6.53
C PHE A 258 13.47 6.32 -5.17
N GLY A 259 14.48 5.70 -4.53
CA GLY A 259 15.01 6.10 -3.24
C GLY A 259 16.03 7.25 -3.31
N ALA A 260 17.06 7.18 -2.45
CA ALA A 260 18.02 8.26 -2.24
C ALA A 260 18.78 8.66 -3.52
N ALA A 261 19.25 7.67 -4.28
CA ALA A 261 19.99 7.95 -5.53
C ALA A 261 19.12 8.70 -6.57
N TYR A 262 17.85 8.31 -6.68
CA TYR A 262 16.90 8.99 -7.57
C TYR A 262 16.62 10.42 -7.12
N ARG A 263 16.42 10.62 -5.81
CA ARG A 263 16.29 11.98 -5.20
C ARG A 263 17.50 12.84 -5.51
N ASP A 264 18.72 12.33 -5.31
CA ASP A 264 19.94 13.09 -5.49
C ASP A 264 20.15 13.49 -6.96
N ALA A 265 19.88 12.59 -7.89
CA ALA A 265 19.88 12.89 -9.32
C ALA A 265 18.81 13.92 -9.70
N PHE A 266 17.62 13.86 -9.08
CA PHE A 266 16.59 14.88 -9.26
C PHE A 266 17.04 16.25 -8.75
N LEU A 267 17.64 16.32 -7.55
CA LEU A 267 18.15 17.54 -6.95
C LEU A 267 19.25 18.18 -7.80
N GLU A 268 20.17 17.38 -8.32
CA GLU A 268 21.23 17.85 -9.23
C GLU A 268 20.63 18.43 -10.52
N ARG A 269 19.72 17.70 -11.16
CA ARG A 269 19.07 18.13 -12.41
C ARG A 269 18.26 19.42 -12.24
N THR A 270 17.71 19.65 -11.06
CA THR A 270 16.87 20.82 -10.76
C THR A 270 17.62 21.92 -9.98
N ALA A 271 18.97 21.86 -9.92
CA ALA A 271 19.79 22.74 -9.06
C ALA A 271 19.57 24.25 -9.29
N THR A 272 19.20 24.65 -10.50
CA THR A 272 18.94 26.06 -10.87
C THR A 272 17.52 26.53 -10.58
N LEU A 273 16.61 25.61 -10.23
CA LEU A 273 15.21 25.94 -9.96
C LEU A 273 15.01 26.40 -8.50
N SER A 274 14.01 27.23 -8.27
CA SER A 274 13.56 27.55 -6.91
C SER A 274 13.06 26.32 -6.17
N VAL A 275 12.99 26.37 -4.85
CA VAL A 275 12.46 25.25 -4.02
C VAL A 275 11.03 24.89 -4.44
N ASP A 276 10.18 25.88 -4.65
CA ASP A 276 8.78 25.67 -5.03
C ASP A 276 8.66 25.07 -6.43
N ASP A 277 9.50 25.48 -7.38
CA ASP A 277 9.54 24.90 -8.72
C ASP A 277 10.04 23.46 -8.72
N ARG A 278 11.02 23.11 -7.88
CA ARG A 278 11.45 21.70 -7.69
C ARG A 278 10.33 20.83 -7.17
N LEU A 279 9.62 21.28 -6.13
CA LEU A 279 8.48 20.55 -5.58
C LEU A 279 7.36 20.43 -6.61
N ARG A 280 7.07 21.48 -7.37
CA ARG A 280 6.07 21.44 -8.46
C ARG A 280 6.48 20.51 -9.59
N THR A 281 7.76 20.47 -9.94
CA THR A 281 8.30 19.57 -10.97
C THR A 281 8.16 18.10 -10.54
N ALA A 282 8.42 17.79 -9.26
CA ALA A 282 8.21 16.44 -8.74
C ALA A 282 6.73 16.04 -8.72
N VAL A 283 5.82 16.94 -8.36
CA VAL A 283 4.36 16.72 -8.47
C VAL A 283 3.97 16.42 -9.91
N ALA A 284 4.48 17.18 -10.89
CA ALA A 284 4.21 16.96 -12.30
C ALA A 284 4.79 15.63 -12.81
N LEU A 285 5.95 15.21 -12.31
CA LEU A 285 6.54 13.91 -12.61
C LEU A 285 5.64 12.76 -12.12
N THR A 286 5.18 12.81 -10.87
CA THR A 286 4.26 11.81 -10.33
C THR A 286 2.96 11.76 -11.14
N ALA A 287 2.37 12.91 -11.45
CA ALA A 287 1.14 12.97 -12.27
C ALA A 287 1.34 12.39 -13.68
N GLY A 288 2.47 12.69 -14.32
CA GLY A 288 2.85 12.14 -15.62
C GLY A 288 3.08 10.64 -15.59
N ALA A 289 3.70 10.12 -14.52
CA ALA A 289 3.90 8.69 -14.30
C ALA A 289 2.55 7.96 -14.16
N VAL A 290 1.63 8.53 -13.37
CA VAL A 290 0.26 8.00 -13.22
C VAL A 290 -0.47 7.99 -14.56
N ALA A 291 -0.43 9.06 -15.34
CA ALA A 291 -1.11 9.12 -16.64
C ALA A 291 -0.56 8.04 -17.61
N ARG A 292 0.76 7.82 -17.65
CA ARG A 292 1.36 6.73 -18.44
C ARG A 292 0.92 5.35 -17.95
N ALA A 293 0.89 5.16 -16.64
CA ALA A 293 0.44 3.90 -16.06
C ALA A 293 -1.04 3.62 -16.39
N VAL A 294 -1.91 4.62 -16.33
CA VAL A 294 -3.31 4.48 -16.77
C VAL A 294 -3.39 4.07 -18.23
N ALA A 295 -2.60 4.68 -19.11
CA ALA A 295 -2.57 4.30 -20.54
C ALA A 295 -2.05 2.86 -20.75
N LEU A 296 -1.10 2.39 -19.94
CA LEU A 296 -0.57 1.01 -20.02
C LEU A 296 -1.51 -0.04 -19.41
N SER A 297 -2.45 0.37 -18.56
CA SER A 297 -3.30 -0.57 -17.81
C SER A 297 -4.42 -1.20 -18.64
N GLY A 298 -4.67 -0.71 -19.86
CA GLY A 298 -5.67 -1.26 -20.78
C GLY A 298 -6.10 -0.29 -21.86
N PRO A 299 -6.95 -0.72 -22.79
CA PRO A 299 -7.41 0.11 -23.90
C PRO A 299 -8.32 1.23 -23.42
N GLY A 300 -8.11 2.43 -23.97
CA GLY A 300 -8.92 3.62 -23.69
C GLY A 300 -8.76 4.17 -22.27
N LEU A 301 -9.41 5.29 -22.02
CA LEU A 301 -9.46 5.90 -20.69
C LEU A 301 -10.51 5.19 -19.82
N PRO A 302 -10.27 5.07 -18.49
CA PRO A 302 -11.28 4.58 -17.56
C PRO A 302 -12.43 5.58 -17.41
N ASP A 303 -13.58 5.10 -16.93
CA ASP A 303 -14.72 5.98 -16.63
C ASP A 303 -14.47 6.87 -15.42
N GLU A 304 -13.62 6.40 -14.47
CA GLU A 304 -13.21 7.17 -13.30
C GLU A 304 -11.90 6.63 -12.68
N VAL A 305 -11.19 7.51 -12.00
CA VAL A 305 -10.03 7.16 -11.16
C VAL A 305 -10.37 7.42 -9.69
N VAL A 306 -10.22 6.38 -8.87
CA VAL A 306 -10.52 6.42 -7.43
C VAL A 306 -9.21 6.38 -6.66
N VAL A 307 -8.90 7.46 -5.97
CA VAL A 307 -7.61 7.66 -5.29
C VAL A 307 -7.70 7.31 -3.81
N SER A 308 -6.66 6.67 -3.29
CA SER A 308 -6.48 6.34 -1.87
C SER A 308 -5.03 6.56 -1.43
N GLY A 309 -4.74 6.37 -0.14
CA GLY A 309 -3.40 6.56 0.44
C GLY A 309 -3.14 7.99 0.89
N GLY A 310 -2.00 8.19 1.57
CA GLY A 310 -1.64 9.48 2.19
C GLY A 310 -1.54 10.66 1.22
N GLY A 311 -1.24 10.39 -0.07
CA GLY A 311 -1.18 11.42 -1.10
C GLY A 311 -2.51 12.08 -1.42
N THR A 312 -3.65 11.54 -0.97
CA THR A 312 -4.97 12.18 -1.10
C THR A 312 -5.08 13.51 -0.35
N ARG A 313 -4.23 13.73 0.65
CA ARG A 313 -4.14 15.00 1.39
C ARG A 313 -3.43 16.11 0.59
N ASN A 314 -2.68 15.77 -0.46
CA ASN A 314 -1.96 16.73 -1.29
C ASN A 314 -2.87 17.22 -2.44
N ALA A 315 -3.57 18.34 -2.22
CA ALA A 315 -4.51 18.90 -3.20
C ALA A 315 -3.81 19.26 -4.54
N THR A 316 -2.56 19.72 -4.48
CA THR A 316 -1.78 20.08 -5.66
C THR A 316 -1.45 18.84 -6.51
N LEU A 317 -1.15 17.71 -5.86
CA LEU A 317 -0.91 16.44 -6.55
C LEU A 317 -2.21 15.91 -7.19
N LEU A 318 -3.33 15.95 -6.47
CA LEU A 318 -4.62 15.51 -7.02
C LEU A 318 -5.02 16.35 -8.24
N ALA A 319 -4.87 17.67 -8.18
CA ALA A 319 -5.15 18.56 -9.30
C ALA A 319 -4.22 18.29 -10.51
N ALA A 320 -2.94 18.00 -10.26
CA ALA A 320 -1.98 17.65 -11.30
C ALA A 320 -2.34 16.33 -11.99
N ILE A 321 -2.74 15.31 -11.21
CA ILE A 321 -3.21 14.01 -11.73
C ILE A 321 -4.49 14.20 -12.54
N GLN A 322 -5.47 14.94 -12.03
CA GLN A 322 -6.71 15.27 -12.75
C GLN A 322 -6.41 15.92 -14.11
N GLY A 323 -5.48 16.88 -14.13
CA GLY A 323 -5.06 17.55 -15.38
C GLY A 323 -4.35 16.60 -16.35
N ALA A 324 -3.46 15.73 -15.86
CA ALA A 324 -2.72 14.79 -16.69
C ALA A 324 -3.60 13.68 -17.29
N LEU A 325 -4.74 13.38 -16.69
CA LEU A 325 -5.71 12.38 -17.17
C LEU A 325 -6.74 12.90 -18.17
N GLY A 326 -6.63 14.16 -18.59
CA GLY A 326 -7.40 14.68 -19.73
C GLY A 326 -8.92 14.66 -19.56
N GLY A 327 -9.42 14.93 -18.34
CA GLY A 327 -10.86 15.02 -18.07
C GLY A 327 -11.51 13.74 -17.51
N VAL A 328 -10.72 12.67 -17.28
CA VAL A 328 -11.23 11.51 -16.52
C VAL A 328 -11.55 11.97 -15.09
N PRO A 329 -12.77 11.72 -14.56
CA PRO A 329 -13.11 12.06 -13.18
C PRO A 329 -12.16 11.41 -12.17
N VAL A 330 -11.63 12.21 -11.26
CA VAL A 330 -10.77 11.75 -10.15
C VAL A 330 -11.49 12.04 -8.83
N ALA A 331 -11.73 11.01 -8.05
CA ALA A 331 -12.36 11.11 -6.74
C ALA A 331 -11.59 10.28 -5.71
N THR A 332 -11.75 10.54 -4.42
CA THR A 332 -11.17 9.70 -3.39
C THR A 332 -12.06 8.50 -3.08
N SER A 333 -11.48 7.41 -2.56
CA SER A 333 -12.23 6.21 -2.19
C SER A 333 -13.26 6.46 -1.08
N ASP A 334 -13.15 7.59 -0.37
CA ASP A 334 -14.13 8.05 0.61
C ASP A 334 -15.53 8.21 -0.01
N THR A 335 -15.60 8.69 -1.26
CA THR A 335 -16.87 8.84 -1.98
C THR A 335 -17.57 7.52 -2.28
N LEU A 336 -16.85 6.41 -2.20
CA LEU A 336 -17.36 5.05 -2.38
C LEU A 336 -17.46 4.29 -1.04
N GLY A 337 -17.41 5.00 0.08
CA GLY A 337 -17.58 4.45 1.43
C GLY A 337 -16.36 3.70 1.99
N VAL A 338 -15.18 3.87 1.37
CA VAL A 338 -13.92 3.33 1.87
C VAL A 338 -12.98 4.49 2.16
N PRO A 339 -12.76 4.83 3.45
CA PRO A 339 -11.83 5.89 3.79
C PRO A 339 -10.45 5.62 3.22
N SER A 340 -9.88 6.63 2.55
CA SER A 340 -8.64 6.51 1.78
C SER A 340 -7.45 6.06 2.63
N GLU A 341 -7.44 6.41 3.91
CA GLU A 341 -6.41 6.02 4.87
C GLU A 341 -6.58 4.58 5.40
N ALA A 342 -7.81 4.05 5.38
CA ALA A 342 -8.12 2.73 5.92
C ALA A 342 -7.97 1.59 4.90
N LYS A 343 -7.90 1.91 3.60
CA LYS A 343 -8.03 0.93 2.51
C LYS A 343 -7.05 -0.24 2.64
N GLU A 344 -5.77 0.02 2.91
CA GLU A 344 -4.76 -1.04 3.02
C GLU A 344 -5.01 -1.93 4.24
N ALA A 345 -5.28 -1.34 5.41
CA ALA A 345 -5.59 -2.11 6.60
C ALA A 345 -6.88 -2.95 6.41
N MET A 346 -7.92 -2.38 5.77
CA MET A 346 -9.12 -3.13 5.40
C MET A 346 -8.81 -4.29 4.46
N ALA A 347 -7.90 -4.11 3.50
CA ALA A 347 -7.49 -5.15 2.56
C ALA A 347 -6.83 -6.33 3.29
N PHE A 348 -5.94 -6.09 4.25
CA PHE A 348 -5.31 -7.18 5.02
C PHE A 348 -6.27 -7.87 5.98
N ALA A 349 -7.27 -7.17 6.53
CA ALA A 349 -8.38 -7.82 7.24
C ALA A 349 -9.16 -8.77 6.30
N PHE A 350 -9.47 -8.31 5.10
CA PHE A 350 -10.17 -9.10 4.08
C PHE A 350 -9.36 -10.33 3.66
N LEU A 351 -8.08 -10.15 3.32
CA LEU A 351 -7.20 -11.26 2.93
C LEU A 351 -7.04 -12.30 4.04
N ALA A 352 -7.00 -11.88 5.31
CA ALA A 352 -6.97 -12.82 6.43
C ALA A 352 -8.26 -13.65 6.53
N ALA A 353 -9.41 -13.03 6.28
CA ALA A 353 -10.68 -13.77 6.22
C ALA A 353 -10.72 -14.75 5.04
N GLU A 354 -10.14 -14.40 3.89
CA GLU A 354 -9.98 -15.32 2.75
C GLU A 354 -9.10 -16.51 3.11
N THR A 355 -7.98 -16.27 3.78
CA THR A 355 -7.05 -17.33 4.23
C THR A 355 -7.73 -18.32 5.16
N LEU A 356 -8.44 -17.86 6.19
CA LEU A 356 -9.18 -18.75 7.09
C LEU A 356 -10.29 -19.53 6.37
N ALA A 357 -10.88 -18.95 5.36
CA ALA A 357 -11.88 -19.61 4.52
C ALA A 357 -11.26 -20.52 3.43
N LYS A 358 -9.92 -20.65 3.40
CA LYS A 358 -9.17 -21.42 2.41
C LYS A 358 -9.45 -20.96 0.97
N ARG A 359 -9.67 -19.67 0.78
CA ARG A 359 -9.86 -19.06 -0.55
C ARG A 359 -8.60 -18.35 -0.98
N PRO A 360 -8.32 -18.30 -2.30
CA PRO A 360 -7.17 -17.57 -2.83
C PRO A 360 -7.18 -16.09 -2.41
N GLY A 361 -5.99 -15.54 -2.20
CA GLY A 361 -5.79 -14.14 -1.82
C GLY A 361 -5.06 -13.30 -2.88
N ASN A 362 -4.31 -13.93 -3.80
CA ASN A 362 -3.63 -13.22 -4.87
C ASN A 362 -4.51 -13.05 -6.12
N VAL A 363 -4.03 -12.25 -7.06
CA VAL A 363 -4.59 -12.05 -8.40
C VAL A 363 -3.45 -12.27 -9.39
N PRO A 364 -3.35 -13.45 -10.05
CA PRO A 364 -2.23 -13.79 -10.93
C PRO A 364 -1.97 -12.77 -12.05
N SER A 365 -3.01 -12.20 -12.63
CA SER A 365 -2.88 -11.13 -13.64
C SER A 365 -2.22 -9.86 -13.12
N ALA A 366 -2.19 -9.65 -11.80
CA ALA A 366 -1.55 -8.51 -11.15
C ALA A 366 -0.13 -8.83 -10.67
N THR A 367 0.07 -10.03 -10.07
CA THR A 367 1.35 -10.40 -9.48
C THR A 367 2.28 -11.18 -10.42
N GLY A 368 1.75 -11.73 -11.51
CA GLY A 368 2.50 -12.61 -12.40
C GLY A 368 2.60 -14.06 -11.92
N ALA A 369 1.95 -14.42 -10.80
CA ALA A 369 1.93 -15.79 -10.29
C ALA A 369 1.30 -16.76 -11.30
N GLY A 370 1.78 -18.02 -11.31
CA GLY A 370 1.28 -19.05 -12.24
C GLY A 370 -0.16 -19.49 -11.94
N LYS A 371 -0.65 -19.26 -10.71
CA LYS A 371 -2.02 -19.62 -10.30
C LYS A 371 -2.49 -18.84 -9.07
N GLU A 372 -3.78 -18.94 -8.82
CA GLU A 372 -4.36 -18.47 -7.57
C GLU A 372 -3.95 -19.35 -6.38
N VAL A 373 -3.56 -18.72 -5.26
CA VAL A 373 -3.16 -19.41 -4.01
C VAL A 373 -3.74 -18.75 -2.78
N VAL A 374 -3.93 -19.57 -1.73
CA VAL A 374 -4.25 -19.08 -0.39
C VAL A 374 -2.99 -18.40 0.18
N LEU A 375 -3.15 -17.16 0.59
CA LEU A 375 -2.04 -16.37 1.13
C LEU A 375 -1.90 -16.52 2.64
N GLY A 376 -0.68 -16.33 3.12
CA GLY A 376 -0.39 -16.21 4.54
C GLY A 376 -0.27 -17.50 5.32
N SER A 377 0.25 -17.34 6.53
CA SER A 377 0.38 -18.38 7.55
C SER A 377 -0.48 -18.04 8.75
N VAL A 378 -1.12 -19.06 9.35
CA VAL A 378 -2.05 -18.87 10.48
C VAL A 378 -1.32 -19.15 11.80
N THR A 379 -1.21 -18.14 12.65
CA THR A 379 -0.85 -18.29 14.07
C THR A 379 -2.15 -18.48 14.87
N PRO A 380 -2.33 -19.59 15.60
CA PRO A 380 -3.57 -19.87 16.32
C PRO A 380 -3.82 -18.89 17.47
N ALA A 381 -5.08 -18.69 17.84
CA ALA A 381 -5.43 -18.03 19.08
C ALA A 381 -4.87 -18.81 20.28
N PRO A 382 -4.51 -18.11 21.39
CA PRO A 382 -4.10 -18.80 22.60
C PRO A 382 -5.26 -19.67 23.13
N ALA A 383 -4.90 -20.78 23.77
CA ALA A 383 -5.89 -21.61 24.45
C ALA A 383 -6.64 -20.76 25.51
N PRO A 384 -7.95 -20.99 25.71
CA PRO A 384 -8.68 -20.34 26.78
C PRO A 384 -7.97 -20.57 28.12
N ARG A 385 -7.85 -19.53 28.94
CA ARG A 385 -7.38 -19.74 30.33
C ARG A 385 -8.39 -20.59 31.03
N ARG A 386 -7.92 -21.74 31.55
CA ARG A 386 -8.72 -22.60 32.43
C ARG A 386 -8.99 -21.90 33.74
#